data_3bc41075fdeedc414d1f6951f83e5ce2
#
_entry.id   3bc41075fdeedc414d1f6951f83e5ce2
#
_cell.length_a   1.000
_cell.length_b   1.000
_cell.length_c   1.000
_cell.angle_alpha   90.00
_cell.angle_beta   90.00
_cell.angle_gamma   90.00
#
_symmetry.space_group_name_H-M   'P 1'
#
loop_
_entity.id
_entity.type
_entity.pdbx_description
1 polymer ?
#
loop_
_entity_poly.entity_id
_entity_poly.type
_entity_poly.pdbx_seq_one_letter_code
_entity_poly.pdbx_strand_id
1 'polypeptide(L)'
;MTFLNDWFEWNGERSTAHGVYVLEQPPVTMPQERSKQTSVPGKPGSLTTLKGEDVYDDLTLTATCFIRDPARIPEITAWLKGGGTVSFANRPCGFYHARVSNQIPFEKILRGNPHCSFAVNFRCSPPFWYVSNPEEVTITTSSYVLVNPGSVYSEPIIHVYGTGDMTLIVNGSFVELEGIEDSIVLNSVIQEAYQGEMLLNEKMDGEFPLLKPGNNLISWTGDISRLVIAPNWRYLA
;
A
#
# COMPACT_ATOMS: atom_id res chain seq x y z
N MET A 1 13.46 -18.21 25.92
CA MET A 1 12.77 -16.96 25.64
C MET A 1 12.31 -17.05 24.18
N THR A 2 11.02 -17.22 23.94
CA THR A 2 10.47 -17.22 22.59
C THR A 2 10.17 -15.75 22.26
N PHE A 3 10.97 -15.15 21.41
CA PHE A 3 10.73 -13.80 20.94
C PHE A 3 9.59 -13.88 19.92
N LEU A 4 8.37 -13.52 20.31
CA LEU A 4 7.18 -13.49 19.44
C LEU A 4 7.32 -12.47 18.30
N ASN A 5 8.30 -11.57 18.34
CA ASN A 5 8.48 -10.43 17.44
C ASN A 5 9.85 -10.39 16.78
N ASP A 6 10.45 -11.54 16.45
CA ASP A 6 11.80 -11.64 15.88
C ASP A 6 11.85 -11.84 14.37
N TRP A 7 10.77 -11.47 13.66
CA TRP A 7 10.64 -11.65 12.23
C TRP A 7 10.14 -10.41 11.49
N PHE A 8 10.46 -10.33 10.23
CA PHE A 8 9.72 -9.63 9.21
C PHE A 8 9.35 -10.61 8.09
N GLU A 9 8.38 -10.25 7.27
CA GLU A 9 7.99 -11.04 6.10
C GLU A 9 8.28 -10.22 4.85
N TRP A 10 8.98 -10.82 3.89
CA TRP A 10 9.31 -10.21 2.62
C TRP A 10 8.73 -11.05 1.48
N ASN A 11 7.82 -10.47 0.69
CA ASN A 11 7.12 -11.16 -0.40
C ASN A 11 6.44 -12.46 0.03
N GLY A 12 5.80 -12.48 1.21
CA GLY A 12 5.09 -13.65 1.73
C GLY A 12 5.98 -14.66 2.45
N GLU A 13 7.31 -14.45 2.48
CA GLU A 13 8.25 -15.35 3.15
C GLU A 13 8.81 -14.73 4.44
N ARG A 14 8.69 -15.45 5.54
CA ARG A 14 9.22 -14.99 6.84
C ARG A 14 10.74 -15.06 6.89
N SER A 15 11.36 -14.03 7.43
CA SER A 15 12.81 -13.92 7.60
C SER A 15 13.42 -15.09 8.38
N THR A 16 12.67 -15.65 9.33
CA THR A 16 13.10 -16.82 10.14
C THR A 16 13.26 -18.09 9.30
N ALA A 17 12.53 -18.26 8.18
CA ALA A 17 12.71 -19.36 7.25
C ALA A 17 14.10 -19.32 6.58
N HIS A 18 14.62 -18.12 6.36
CA HIS A 18 15.98 -17.88 5.85
C HIS A 18 17.04 -17.80 6.95
N GLY A 19 16.68 -18.08 8.23
CA GLY A 19 17.59 -17.98 9.38
C GLY A 19 17.95 -16.55 9.77
N VAL A 20 17.17 -15.56 9.31
CA VAL A 20 17.30 -14.15 9.67
C VAL A 20 16.35 -13.84 10.83
N TYR A 21 16.90 -13.31 11.90
CA TYR A 21 16.16 -12.92 13.10
C TYR A 21 16.27 -11.43 13.32
N VAL A 22 15.16 -10.78 13.67
CA VAL A 22 15.11 -9.34 13.92
C VAL A 22 15.46 -9.05 15.37
N LEU A 23 16.46 -8.21 15.60
CA LEU A 23 16.85 -7.69 16.91
C LEU A 23 16.03 -6.47 17.28
N GLU A 24 15.85 -5.56 16.32
CA GLU A 24 15.09 -4.34 16.48
C GLU A 24 14.11 -4.17 15.33
N GLN A 25 12.83 -4.11 15.67
CA GLN A 25 11.76 -3.79 14.71
C GLN A 25 11.79 -2.30 14.39
N PRO A 26 11.48 -1.90 13.14
CA PRO A 26 11.32 -0.49 12.83
C PRO A 26 10.19 0.12 13.67
N PRO A 27 10.36 1.35 14.17
CA PRO A 27 9.27 2.05 14.85
C PRO A 27 8.16 2.36 13.86
N VAL A 28 6.93 2.44 14.36
CA VAL A 28 5.81 2.99 13.59
C VAL A 28 6.10 4.48 13.39
N THR A 29 6.26 4.90 12.14
CA THR A 29 6.71 6.25 11.80
C THR A 29 5.73 6.87 10.82
N MET A 30 5.27 8.08 11.13
CA MET A 30 4.46 8.87 10.22
C MET A 30 5.36 9.46 9.11
N PRO A 31 5.03 9.30 7.83
CA PRO A 31 5.77 9.92 6.74
C PRO A 31 5.64 11.44 6.77
N GLN A 32 6.64 12.13 6.24
CA GLN A 32 6.63 13.58 6.15
C GLN A 32 5.79 14.03 4.95
N GLU A 33 4.90 15.00 5.20
CA GLU A 33 4.13 15.62 4.14
C GLU A 33 5.06 16.45 3.22
N ARG A 34 4.89 16.29 1.92
CA ARG A 34 5.72 16.96 0.91
C ARG A 34 5.31 18.42 0.77
N SER A 35 6.15 19.29 1.30
CA SER A 35 5.93 20.73 1.29
C SER A 35 7.13 21.49 0.74
N LYS A 36 6.87 22.68 0.21
CA LYS A 36 7.90 23.64 -0.20
C LYS A 36 7.89 24.82 0.77
N GLN A 37 9.04 25.08 1.40
CA GLN A 37 9.23 26.25 2.23
C GLN A 37 9.94 27.35 1.42
N THR A 38 9.38 28.55 1.41
CA THR A 38 9.95 29.71 0.72
C THR A 38 10.16 30.83 1.74
N SER A 39 11.42 31.27 1.91
CA SER A 39 11.75 32.41 2.73
C SER A 39 11.38 33.71 1.99
N VAL A 40 10.68 34.61 2.68
CA VAL A 40 10.31 35.92 2.14
C VAL A 40 11.19 36.95 2.82
N PRO A 41 12.01 37.74 2.07
CA PRO A 41 12.86 38.79 2.66
C PRO A 41 12.05 39.77 3.47
N GLY A 42 12.52 40.09 4.68
CA GLY A 42 11.87 41.05 5.58
C GLY A 42 10.67 40.50 6.37
N LYS A 43 10.33 39.21 6.23
CA LYS A 43 9.26 38.58 7.00
C LYS A 43 9.86 37.45 7.86
N PRO A 44 9.59 37.39 9.18
CA PRO A 44 10.00 36.29 10.03
C PRO A 44 9.20 35.00 9.64
N GLY A 45 9.89 33.83 9.61
CA GLY A 45 9.34 32.56 9.23
C GLY A 45 9.35 32.33 7.71
N SER A 46 8.91 31.13 7.29
CA SER A 46 8.79 30.74 5.89
C SER A 46 7.33 30.54 5.48
N LEU A 47 7.04 30.77 4.21
CA LEU A 47 5.77 30.40 3.61
C LEU A 47 5.84 28.91 3.22
N THR A 48 4.95 28.10 3.79
CA THR A 48 4.84 26.67 3.46
C THR A 48 3.77 26.48 2.40
N THR A 49 4.13 25.86 1.29
CA THR A 49 3.21 25.48 0.22
C THR A 49 3.17 23.97 0.13
N LEU A 50 2.00 23.36 0.33
CA LEU A 50 1.78 21.93 0.17
C LEU A 50 1.81 21.55 -1.33
N LYS A 51 2.29 20.35 -1.62
CA LYS A 51 2.41 19.84 -3.00
C LYS A 51 1.17 19.09 -3.51
N GLY A 52 0.08 19.14 -2.76
CA GLY A 52 -1.19 18.47 -3.01
C GLY A 52 -1.77 17.94 -1.71
N GLU A 53 -2.97 17.39 -1.78
CA GLU A 53 -3.61 16.68 -0.68
C GLU A 53 -3.03 15.25 -0.62
N ASP A 54 -2.68 14.77 0.57
CA ASP A 54 -2.13 13.41 0.81
C ASP A 54 -0.85 13.06 0.02
N VAL A 55 0.01 14.04 -0.25
CA VAL A 55 1.32 13.83 -0.90
C VAL A 55 2.43 13.79 0.15
N TYR A 56 3.07 12.64 0.29
CA TYR A 56 4.10 12.38 1.29
C TYR A 56 5.44 12.01 0.65
N ASP A 57 6.52 12.18 1.38
CA ASP A 57 7.84 11.68 1.01
C ASP A 57 7.95 10.19 1.35
N ASP A 58 8.85 9.48 0.64
CA ASP A 58 9.08 8.07 0.90
C ASP A 58 9.49 7.82 2.36
N LEU A 59 9.02 6.71 2.91
CA LEU A 59 9.35 6.28 4.26
C LEU A 59 10.44 5.21 4.22
N THR A 60 11.47 5.35 5.05
CA THR A 60 12.48 4.30 5.23
C THR A 60 12.30 3.63 6.58
N LEU A 61 12.03 2.32 6.56
CA LEU A 61 11.90 1.48 7.73
C LEU A 61 13.14 0.60 7.87
N THR A 62 13.83 0.68 9.01
CA THR A 62 15.07 -0.05 9.24
C THR A 62 14.83 -1.18 10.22
N ALA A 63 15.12 -2.42 9.80
CA ALA A 63 15.14 -3.59 10.66
C ALA A 63 16.59 -3.99 10.96
N THR A 64 16.95 -4.04 12.25
CA THR A 64 18.26 -4.57 12.68
C THR A 64 18.14 -6.07 12.84
N CYS A 65 18.97 -6.82 12.13
CA CYS A 65 18.87 -8.27 12.03
C CYS A 65 20.18 -8.97 12.41
N PHE A 66 20.08 -10.27 12.69
CA PHE A 66 21.23 -11.14 12.81
C PHE A 66 21.00 -12.50 12.14
N ILE A 67 22.08 -13.15 11.76
CA ILE A 67 22.11 -14.53 11.29
C ILE A 67 23.08 -15.36 12.11
N ARG A 68 22.76 -16.63 12.29
CA ARG A 68 23.63 -17.59 13.00
C ARG A 68 24.62 -18.29 12.08
N ASP A 69 24.22 -18.49 10.82
CA ASP A 69 25.00 -19.20 9.82
C ASP A 69 25.35 -18.29 8.64
N PRO A 70 26.60 -17.79 8.55
CA PRO A 70 27.05 -16.96 7.44
C PRO A 70 27.05 -17.67 6.08
N ALA A 71 27.01 -19.01 6.04
CA ALA A 71 26.94 -19.73 4.76
C ALA A 71 25.63 -19.45 3.99
N ARG A 72 24.60 -18.96 4.69
CA ARG A 72 23.30 -18.56 4.08
C ARG A 72 23.29 -17.15 3.47
N ILE A 73 24.38 -16.37 3.60
CA ILE A 73 24.43 -15.00 3.05
C ILE A 73 24.06 -14.93 1.56
N PRO A 74 24.54 -15.84 0.68
CA PRO A 74 24.16 -15.79 -0.74
C PRO A 74 22.65 -16.02 -0.97
N GLU A 75 22.01 -16.90 -0.20
CA GLU A 75 20.57 -17.15 -0.24
C GLU A 75 19.80 -15.90 0.23
N ILE A 76 20.22 -15.33 1.37
CA ILE A 76 19.58 -14.14 1.94
C ILE A 76 19.66 -12.94 1.01
N THR A 77 20.81 -12.73 0.38
CA THR A 77 20.99 -11.62 -0.57
C THR A 77 20.16 -11.80 -1.84
N ALA A 78 20.00 -13.03 -2.31
CA ALA A 78 19.11 -13.33 -3.43
C ALA A 78 17.62 -13.10 -3.07
N TRP A 79 17.22 -13.53 -1.87
CA TRP A 79 15.85 -13.35 -1.36
C TRP A 79 15.47 -11.88 -1.16
N LEU A 80 16.38 -11.05 -0.62
CA LEU A 80 16.13 -9.62 -0.38
C LEU A 80 16.22 -8.75 -1.65
N LYS A 81 16.51 -9.34 -2.81
CA LYS A 81 16.67 -8.59 -4.05
C LYS A 81 15.33 -8.07 -4.58
N GLY A 82 15.33 -6.83 -5.06
CA GLY A 82 14.21 -6.26 -5.80
C GLY A 82 13.26 -5.44 -4.95
N GLY A 83 12.01 -5.38 -5.38
CA GLY A 83 10.91 -4.73 -4.69
C GLY A 83 9.81 -5.73 -4.38
N GLY A 84 8.90 -5.35 -3.48
CA GLY A 84 7.77 -6.18 -3.11
C GLY A 84 7.06 -5.67 -1.87
N THR A 85 6.53 -6.58 -1.07
CA THR A 85 5.80 -6.25 0.15
C THR A 85 6.59 -6.64 1.40
N VAL A 86 6.56 -5.78 2.42
CA VAL A 86 7.15 -6.07 3.73
C VAL A 86 6.12 -5.94 4.84
N SER A 87 6.04 -6.95 5.70
CA SER A 87 5.27 -6.94 6.96
C SER A 87 6.21 -7.12 8.14
N PHE A 88 5.89 -6.50 9.27
CA PHE A 88 6.70 -6.57 10.48
C PHE A 88 5.92 -7.20 11.63
N ALA A 89 6.60 -7.93 12.50
CA ALA A 89 5.99 -8.64 13.63
C ALA A 89 5.29 -7.69 14.63
N ASN A 90 5.74 -6.45 14.74
CA ASN A 90 5.09 -5.44 15.58
C ASN A 90 3.81 -4.87 14.96
N ARG A 91 3.53 -5.16 13.67
CA ARG A 91 2.33 -4.73 12.95
C ARG A 91 1.90 -5.79 11.91
N PRO A 92 1.45 -6.97 12.34
CA PRO A 92 1.31 -8.16 11.49
C PRO A 92 0.09 -8.14 10.56
N CYS A 93 -0.90 -7.26 10.78
CA CYS A 93 -2.17 -7.26 10.02
C CYS A 93 -2.10 -6.44 8.73
N GLY A 94 -0.92 -6.13 8.23
CA GLY A 94 -0.75 -5.35 7.01
C GLY A 94 0.68 -5.33 6.53
N PHE A 95 0.91 -4.58 5.48
CA PHE A 95 2.18 -4.54 4.78
C PHE A 95 2.46 -3.14 4.19
N TYR A 96 3.71 -2.92 3.80
CA TYR A 96 4.15 -1.80 2.99
C TYR A 96 4.63 -2.30 1.63
N HIS A 97 4.39 -1.56 0.58
CA HIS A 97 5.14 -1.73 -0.67
C HIS A 97 6.52 -1.14 -0.49
N ALA A 98 7.55 -1.93 -0.67
CA ALA A 98 8.91 -1.52 -0.34
C ALA A 98 9.96 -2.04 -1.32
N ARG A 99 11.12 -1.43 -1.24
CA ARG A 99 12.36 -1.90 -1.89
C ARG A 99 13.51 -1.80 -0.90
N VAL A 100 14.37 -2.80 -0.88
CA VAL A 100 15.62 -2.72 -0.12
C VAL A 100 16.51 -1.66 -0.75
N SER A 101 16.94 -0.66 0.04
CA SER A 101 17.58 0.57 -0.46
C SER A 101 19.01 0.77 -0.01
N ASN A 102 19.52 -0.02 0.93
CA ASN A 102 20.89 0.08 1.43
C ASN A 102 21.79 -1.05 0.91
N GLN A 103 23.08 -0.82 0.95
CA GLN A 103 24.06 -1.90 0.96
C GLN A 103 23.97 -2.61 2.31
N ILE A 104 23.99 -3.93 2.31
CA ILE A 104 23.85 -4.75 3.53
C ILE A 104 25.23 -5.31 3.89
N PRO A 105 25.99 -4.69 4.84
CA PRO A 105 27.22 -5.26 5.36
C PRO A 105 26.89 -6.35 6.39
N PHE A 106 27.33 -7.57 6.17
CA PHE A 106 27.21 -8.66 7.14
C PHE A 106 28.41 -8.63 8.08
N GLU A 107 28.26 -7.95 9.21
CA GLU A 107 29.34 -7.74 10.16
C GLU A 107 29.39 -8.84 11.23
N LYS A 108 30.57 -9.38 11.51
CA LYS A 108 30.73 -10.35 12.61
C LYS A 108 30.61 -9.63 13.94
N ILE A 109 29.71 -10.10 14.82
CA ILE A 109 29.46 -9.51 16.13
C ILE A 109 30.67 -9.67 17.06
N LEU A 110 31.32 -10.85 17.05
CA LEU A 110 32.45 -11.18 17.91
C LEU A 110 33.49 -12.01 17.18
N ARG A 111 34.77 -11.85 17.58
CA ARG A 111 35.89 -12.68 17.09
C ARG A 111 35.65 -14.12 17.57
N GLY A 112 35.58 -15.08 16.65
CA GLY A 112 35.34 -16.50 16.95
C GLY A 112 33.86 -16.91 17.03
N ASN A 113 32.91 -15.95 16.93
CA ASN A 113 31.50 -16.24 16.80
C ASN A 113 31.06 -16.14 15.33
N PRO A 114 30.39 -17.15 14.77
CA PRO A 114 29.91 -17.12 13.40
C PRO A 114 28.75 -16.14 13.16
N HIS A 115 28.14 -15.63 14.21
CA HIS A 115 26.98 -14.74 14.10
C HIS A 115 27.35 -13.42 13.44
N CYS A 116 26.53 -12.97 12.48
CA CYS A 116 26.65 -11.68 11.82
C CYS A 116 25.41 -10.83 12.11
N SER A 117 25.63 -9.52 12.33
CA SER A 117 24.56 -8.53 12.39
C SER A 117 24.56 -7.69 11.11
N PHE A 118 23.39 -7.18 10.77
CA PHE A 118 23.20 -6.29 9.62
C PHE A 118 21.90 -5.51 9.77
N ALA A 119 21.79 -4.41 9.04
CA ALA A 119 20.54 -3.65 8.94
C ALA A 119 19.97 -3.72 7.52
N VAL A 120 18.67 -3.88 7.43
CA VAL A 120 17.92 -3.82 6.17
C VAL A 120 17.05 -2.57 6.18
N ASN A 121 17.25 -1.70 5.19
CA ASN A 121 16.45 -0.51 5.00
C ASN A 121 15.41 -0.75 3.91
N PHE A 122 14.16 -0.79 4.31
CA PHE A 122 13.02 -0.89 3.43
C PHE A 122 12.51 0.51 3.10
N ARG A 123 12.75 0.96 1.86
CA ARG A 123 12.20 2.21 1.35
C ARG A 123 10.79 1.94 0.85
N CYS A 124 9.80 2.49 1.55
CA CYS A 124 8.38 2.36 1.25
C CYS A 124 7.94 3.51 0.34
N SER A 125 7.41 3.16 -0.83
CA SER A 125 6.89 4.10 -1.81
C SER A 125 5.71 3.43 -2.55
N PRO A 126 4.47 3.94 -2.35
CA PRO A 126 4.09 5.02 -1.44
C PRO A 126 4.26 4.64 0.05
N PRO A 127 4.37 5.65 0.95
CA PRO A 127 4.71 5.43 2.35
C PRO A 127 3.48 5.05 3.21
N PHE A 128 2.58 4.23 2.66
CA PHE A 128 1.35 3.84 3.32
C PHE A 128 1.41 2.40 3.81
N TRP A 129 0.79 2.16 4.96
CA TRP A 129 0.54 0.83 5.46
C TRP A 129 -0.81 0.33 4.96
N TYR A 130 -0.82 -0.79 4.26
CA TYR A 130 -1.97 -1.44 3.66
C TYR A 130 -2.49 -2.54 4.56
N VAL A 131 -3.80 -2.61 4.76
CA VAL A 131 -4.44 -3.72 5.47
C VAL A 131 -4.33 -4.99 4.63
N SER A 132 -3.86 -6.08 5.25
CA SER A 132 -3.85 -7.39 4.58
C SER A 132 -5.27 -7.95 4.49
N ASN A 133 -5.66 -8.40 3.28
CA ASN A 133 -6.94 -9.04 3.02
C ASN A 133 -8.14 -8.25 3.58
N PRO A 134 -8.35 -6.99 3.16
CA PRO A 134 -9.53 -6.25 3.57
C PRO A 134 -10.78 -6.97 3.08
N GLU A 135 -11.83 -6.98 3.91
CA GLU A 135 -13.11 -7.58 3.54
C GLU A 135 -13.71 -6.86 2.33
N GLU A 136 -14.13 -7.63 1.33
CA GLU A 136 -14.84 -7.10 0.17
C GLU A 136 -16.25 -6.68 0.56
N VAL A 137 -16.69 -5.54 0.03
CA VAL A 137 -18.03 -5.01 0.29
C VAL A 137 -18.92 -5.20 -0.93
N THR A 138 -20.01 -5.96 -0.78
CA THR A 138 -21.02 -6.13 -1.83
C THR A 138 -22.15 -5.14 -1.62
N ILE A 139 -22.46 -4.35 -2.64
CA ILE A 139 -23.52 -3.33 -2.63
C ILE A 139 -24.54 -3.67 -3.72
N THR A 140 -25.81 -3.78 -3.35
CA THR A 140 -26.92 -4.11 -4.27
C THR A 140 -27.95 -2.99 -4.40
N THR A 141 -27.77 -1.91 -3.64
CA THR A 141 -28.69 -0.76 -3.65
C THR A 141 -27.92 0.53 -3.88
N SER A 142 -28.41 1.36 -4.78
CA SER A 142 -27.84 2.70 -5.02
C SER A 142 -27.99 3.58 -3.77
N SER A 143 -27.15 4.61 -3.65
CA SER A 143 -27.06 5.51 -2.49
C SER A 143 -26.56 4.83 -1.20
N TYR A 144 -25.51 4.05 -1.32
CA TYR A 144 -24.83 3.39 -0.21
C TYR A 144 -23.71 4.26 0.35
N VAL A 145 -23.56 4.29 1.68
CA VAL A 145 -22.45 4.98 2.35
C VAL A 145 -21.42 3.94 2.79
N LEU A 146 -20.24 3.96 2.13
CA LEU A 146 -19.09 3.14 2.48
C LEU A 146 -18.13 3.95 3.36
N VAL A 147 -17.81 3.42 4.53
CA VAL A 147 -16.89 4.08 5.46
C VAL A 147 -15.46 3.59 5.24
N ASN A 148 -14.56 4.50 4.86
CA ASN A 148 -13.12 4.23 4.86
C ASN A 148 -12.57 4.46 6.28
N PRO A 149 -12.10 3.42 6.98
CA PRO A 149 -11.52 3.55 8.32
C PRO A 149 -10.08 4.04 8.30
N GLY A 150 -9.48 4.14 7.12
CA GLY A 150 -8.09 4.56 6.94
C GLY A 150 -7.86 6.04 7.22
N SER A 151 -6.61 6.44 7.32
CA SER A 151 -6.21 7.83 7.55
C SER A 151 -5.89 8.60 6.25
N VAL A 152 -5.86 7.89 5.12
CA VAL A 152 -5.66 8.46 3.78
C VAL A 152 -6.67 7.87 2.81
N TYR A 153 -6.80 8.49 1.63
CA TYR A 153 -7.64 7.93 0.57
C TYR A 153 -7.15 6.54 0.17
N SER A 154 -8.05 5.68 -0.29
CA SER A 154 -7.70 4.39 -0.87
C SER A 154 -8.10 4.32 -2.34
N GLU A 155 -7.43 3.45 -3.07
CA GLU A 155 -7.63 3.16 -4.49
C GLU A 155 -8.32 1.80 -4.59
N PRO A 156 -9.67 1.77 -4.65
CA PRO A 156 -10.41 0.51 -4.66
C PRO A 156 -10.28 -0.22 -5.99
N ILE A 157 -10.54 -1.54 -5.94
CA ILE A 157 -10.89 -2.31 -7.13
C ILE A 157 -12.39 -2.53 -7.06
N ILE A 158 -13.13 -2.06 -8.07
CA ILE A 158 -14.58 -2.12 -8.11
C ILE A 158 -15.02 -3.01 -9.27
N HIS A 159 -15.66 -4.14 -8.95
CA HIS A 159 -16.34 -4.99 -9.92
C HIS A 159 -17.76 -4.49 -10.08
N VAL A 160 -18.10 -3.94 -11.24
CA VAL A 160 -19.43 -3.47 -11.61
C VAL A 160 -20.12 -4.57 -12.42
N TYR A 161 -21.24 -5.07 -11.95
CA TYR A 161 -22.06 -6.06 -12.65
C TYR A 161 -23.30 -5.37 -13.20
N GLY A 162 -23.50 -5.42 -14.50
CA GLY A 162 -24.61 -4.77 -15.19
C GLY A 162 -24.44 -4.79 -16.70
N THR A 163 -25.41 -4.22 -17.42
CA THR A 163 -25.43 -4.21 -18.88
C THR A 163 -25.82 -2.84 -19.43
N GLY A 164 -25.31 -2.55 -20.65
CA GLY A 164 -25.61 -1.31 -21.36
C GLY A 164 -24.79 -0.12 -20.86
N ASP A 165 -25.38 1.05 -20.96
CA ASP A 165 -24.77 2.30 -20.54
C ASP A 165 -25.10 2.58 -19.07
N MET A 166 -24.09 2.84 -18.28
CA MET A 166 -24.19 2.98 -16.82
C MET A 166 -23.31 4.12 -16.34
N THR A 167 -23.71 4.74 -15.23
CA THR A 167 -22.87 5.75 -14.58
C THR A 167 -22.70 5.40 -13.11
N LEU A 168 -21.46 5.19 -12.68
CA LEU A 168 -21.07 5.04 -11.28
C LEU A 168 -20.70 6.40 -10.71
N ILE A 169 -21.21 6.75 -9.54
CA ILE A 169 -20.95 8.03 -8.88
C ILE A 169 -20.36 7.75 -7.51
N VAL A 170 -19.14 8.24 -7.28
CA VAL A 170 -18.43 8.13 -6.00
C VAL A 170 -18.09 9.52 -5.49
N ASN A 171 -18.65 9.92 -4.37
CA ASN A 171 -18.45 11.27 -3.78
C ASN A 171 -18.73 12.43 -4.75
N GLY A 172 -19.63 12.24 -5.71
CA GLY A 172 -19.96 13.23 -6.72
C GLY A 172 -19.05 13.22 -7.96
N SER A 173 -18.02 12.38 -8.02
CA SER A 173 -17.27 12.13 -9.25
C SER A 173 -17.97 11.06 -10.07
N PHE A 174 -18.08 11.29 -11.37
CA PHE A 174 -18.77 10.44 -12.32
C PHE A 174 -17.80 9.54 -13.06
N VAL A 175 -18.18 8.29 -13.25
CA VAL A 175 -17.53 7.31 -14.11
C VAL A 175 -18.60 6.80 -15.08
N GLU A 176 -18.50 7.18 -16.33
CA GLU A 176 -19.42 6.74 -17.37
C GLU A 176 -18.89 5.45 -17.99
N LEU A 177 -19.76 4.45 -18.14
CA LEU A 177 -19.46 3.14 -18.68
C LEU A 177 -20.40 2.88 -19.86
N GLU A 178 -19.83 2.65 -21.06
CA GLU A 178 -20.60 2.52 -22.29
C GLU A 178 -20.58 1.10 -22.86
N GLY A 179 -21.75 0.59 -23.19
CA GLY A 179 -21.93 -0.69 -23.89
C GLY A 179 -21.35 -1.89 -23.15
N ILE A 180 -21.51 -1.96 -21.84
CA ILE A 180 -21.05 -3.10 -21.03
C ILE A 180 -21.99 -4.29 -21.27
N GLU A 181 -21.40 -5.49 -21.45
CA GLU A 181 -22.22 -6.69 -21.77
C GLU A 181 -22.66 -7.46 -20.53
N ASP A 182 -21.79 -7.59 -19.51
CA ASP A 182 -22.05 -8.36 -18.28
C ASP A 182 -21.42 -7.69 -17.05
N SER A 183 -20.14 -7.35 -17.16
CA SER A 183 -19.41 -6.74 -16.05
C SER A 183 -18.19 -5.98 -16.53
N ILE A 184 -17.69 -5.09 -15.67
CA ILE A 184 -16.41 -4.41 -15.87
C ILE A 184 -15.71 -4.25 -14.50
N VAL A 185 -14.39 -4.38 -14.49
CA VAL A 185 -13.56 -4.13 -13.31
C VAL A 185 -12.88 -2.79 -13.47
N LEU A 186 -13.09 -1.90 -12.52
CA LEU A 186 -12.39 -0.62 -12.41
C LEU A 186 -11.30 -0.76 -11.37
N ASN A 187 -10.05 -0.82 -11.81
CA ASN A 187 -8.90 -0.96 -10.92
C ASN A 187 -8.21 0.40 -10.75
N SER A 188 -8.53 1.08 -9.65
CA SER A 188 -7.98 2.41 -9.38
C SER A 188 -6.47 2.40 -9.06
N VAL A 189 -5.91 1.25 -8.66
CA VAL A 189 -4.47 1.13 -8.34
C VAL A 189 -3.60 1.25 -9.58
N ILE A 190 -3.97 0.57 -10.65
CA ILE A 190 -3.23 0.56 -11.93
C ILE A 190 -3.86 1.45 -12.99
N GLN A 191 -5.02 2.07 -12.68
CA GLN A 191 -5.80 2.92 -13.58
C GLN A 191 -6.15 2.20 -14.88
N GLU A 192 -6.72 1.00 -14.77
CA GLU A 192 -7.19 0.19 -15.88
C GLU A 192 -8.62 -0.31 -15.64
N ALA A 193 -9.41 -0.29 -16.71
CA ALA A 193 -10.73 -0.90 -16.78
C ALA A 193 -10.64 -2.16 -17.66
N TYR A 194 -11.15 -3.30 -17.18
CA TYR A 194 -11.04 -4.56 -17.89
C TYR A 194 -12.15 -5.56 -17.52
N GLN A 195 -12.28 -6.60 -18.37
CA GLN A 195 -13.08 -7.79 -18.09
C GLN A 195 -12.27 -9.04 -18.40
N GLY A 196 -11.94 -9.82 -17.38
CA GLY A 196 -10.98 -10.93 -17.51
C GLY A 196 -9.61 -10.42 -17.97
N GLU A 197 -9.16 -10.84 -19.17
CA GLU A 197 -7.90 -10.40 -19.77
C GLU A 197 -8.06 -9.26 -20.79
N MET A 198 -9.32 -8.86 -21.06
CA MET A 198 -9.62 -7.83 -22.07
C MET A 198 -9.62 -6.44 -21.44
N LEU A 199 -8.79 -5.54 -21.93
CA LEU A 199 -8.82 -4.11 -21.57
C LEU A 199 -10.03 -3.43 -22.19
N LEU A 200 -10.74 -2.65 -21.37
CA LEU A 200 -11.96 -1.92 -21.72
C LEU A 200 -11.86 -0.43 -21.37
N ASN A 201 -10.64 0.12 -21.35
CA ASN A 201 -10.43 1.55 -21.02
C ASN A 201 -11.19 2.49 -21.96
N GLU A 202 -11.40 2.11 -23.21
CA GLU A 202 -12.19 2.88 -24.19
C GLU A 202 -13.69 2.92 -23.90
N LYS A 203 -14.20 2.02 -23.02
CA LYS A 203 -15.59 1.98 -22.57
C LYS A 203 -15.82 2.74 -21.26
N MET A 204 -14.79 3.37 -20.72
CA MET A 204 -14.85 4.15 -19.50
C MET A 204 -14.47 5.60 -19.78
N ASP A 205 -15.30 6.55 -19.34
CA ASP A 205 -14.97 7.97 -19.29
C ASP A 205 -15.08 8.49 -17.85
N GLY A 206 -14.15 9.36 -17.46
CA GLY A 206 -14.03 9.91 -16.12
C GLY A 206 -12.78 9.47 -15.37
N GLU A 207 -12.67 9.87 -14.10
CA GLU A 207 -11.55 9.54 -13.23
C GLU A 207 -11.80 8.25 -12.45
N PHE A 208 -10.76 7.44 -12.27
CA PHE A 208 -10.87 6.25 -11.43
C PHE A 208 -11.29 6.60 -9.99
N PRO A 209 -12.23 5.84 -9.40
CA PRO A 209 -12.78 6.15 -8.09
C PRO A 209 -11.73 6.13 -6.99
N LEU A 210 -11.84 7.10 -6.06
CA LEU A 210 -11.06 7.17 -4.83
C LEU A 210 -12.00 7.17 -3.64
N LEU A 211 -11.66 6.43 -2.59
CA LEU A 211 -12.39 6.41 -1.32
C LEU A 211 -11.65 7.29 -0.30
N LYS A 212 -12.20 8.47 0.00
CA LYS A 212 -11.63 9.40 0.99
C LYS A 212 -11.80 8.86 2.42
N PRO A 213 -10.98 9.26 3.39
CA PRO A 213 -11.21 8.93 4.80
C PRO A 213 -12.63 9.29 5.26
N GLY A 214 -13.24 8.41 6.03
CA GLY A 214 -14.62 8.58 6.50
C GLY A 214 -15.67 8.16 5.48
N ASN A 215 -16.80 8.86 5.41
CA ASN A 215 -17.97 8.48 4.63
C ASN A 215 -17.79 8.75 3.14
N ASN A 216 -18.04 7.73 2.32
CA ASN A 216 -18.05 7.80 0.87
C ASN A 216 -19.44 7.43 0.36
N LEU A 217 -20.09 8.34 -0.33
CA LEU A 217 -21.39 8.09 -0.94
C LEU A 217 -21.17 7.46 -2.32
N ILE A 218 -21.73 6.26 -2.50
CA ILE A 218 -21.69 5.50 -3.74
C ILE A 218 -23.11 5.39 -4.26
N SER A 219 -23.31 5.85 -5.50
CA SER A 219 -24.59 5.74 -6.19
C SER A 219 -24.36 5.45 -7.66
N TRP A 220 -25.41 5.05 -8.37
CA TRP A 220 -25.32 4.75 -9.80
C TRP A 220 -26.66 4.95 -10.49
N THR A 221 -26.57 5.08 -11.80
CA THR A 221 -27.68 5.04 -12.74
C THR A 221 -27.41 4.00 -13.83
N GLY A 222 -28.45 3.58 -14.55
CA GLY A 222 -28.37 2.48 -15.51
C GLY A 222 -28.63 1.13 -14.87
N ASP A 223 -28.35 0.05 -15.61
CA ASP A 223 -28.69 -1.33 -15.20
C ASP A 223 -27.53 -1.99 -14.43
N ILE A 224 -27.19 -1.42 -13.27
CA ILE A 224 -26.21 -2.04 -12.35
C ILE A 224 -26.95 -2.90 -11.35
N SER A 225 -26.69 -4.20 -11.37
CA SER A 225 -27.29 -5.17 -10.46
C SER A 225 -26.58 -5.23 -9.10
N ARG A 226 -25.26 -5.10 -9.08
CA ARG A 226 -24.44 -5.06 -7.87
C ARG A 226 -23.04 -4.50 -8.13
N LEU A 227 -22.43 -4.03 -7.06
CA LEU A 227 -20.99 -3.69 -7.00
C LEU A 227 -20.33 -4.63 -5.99
N VAL A 228 -19.10 -5.08 -6.29
CA VAL A 228 -18.21 -5.74 -5.33
C VAL A 228 -16.94 -4.92 -5.25
N ILE A 229 -16.64 -4.41 -4.06
CA ILE A 229 -15.55 -3.45 -3.84
C ILE A 229 -14.50 -4.08 -2.94
N ALA A 230 -13.28 -4.25 -3.47
CA ALA A 230 -12.08 -4.48 -2.68
C ALA A 230 -11.48 -3.11 -2.33
N PRO A 231 -11.61 -2.65 -1.08
CA PRO A 231 -11.43 -1.23 -0.78
C PRO A 231 -9.98 -0.79 -0.63
N ASN A 232 -9.02 -1.71 -0.47
CA ASN A 232 -7.60 -1.44 -0.32
C ASN A 232 -7.29 -0.40 0.77
N TRP A 233 -7.86 -0.59 1.97
CA TRP A 233 -7.69 0.33 3.09
C TRP A 233 -6.22 0.55 3.44
N ARG A 234 -5.85 1.81 3.66
CA ARG A 234 -4.48 2.19 3.97
C ARG A 234 -4.40 3.33 4.99
N TYR A 235 -3.27 3.38 5.69
CA TYR A 235 -3.00 4.30 6.79
C TYR A 235 -1.63 4.96 6.61
N LEU A 236 -1.47 6.16 7.16
CA LEU A 236 -0.17 6.84 7.21
C LEU A 236 0.82 6.15 8.15
N ALA A 237 0.32 5.65 9.28
CA ALA A 237 1.11 4.96 10.28
C ALA A 237 0.25 3.95 11.05
#